data_cd2f772d72f490d430cf7b894b84d70a
#
_entry.id   cd2f772d72f490d430cf7b894b84d70a
#
_cell.length_a   1.000
_cell.length_b   1.000
_cell.length_c   1.000
_cell.angle_alpha   90.00
_cell.angle_beta   90.00
_cell.angle_gamma   90.00
#
_symmetry.space_group_name_H-M   'P 1'
#
loop_
_entity.id
_entity.type
_entity.pdbx_description
1 polymer ?
#
loop_
_entity_poly.entity_id
_entity_poly.type
_entity_poly.pdbx_seq_one_letter_code
_entity_poly.pdbx_strand_id
1 'polypeptide(L)'
;KAIAINPDSASNLLKSISSPEKLDDKAFARWCMLSGKITDEIFNSILPTYQLERAYDWYSSHGSPDEQVQILIYLGRSYFADGDYDKAMSIYTNALDIAGKNKLNNLIGYTYDYIGDLYREKFMFTEAIKKYETAAECFKKENNTDSYACALKNIGREYACIDSLSCAIEILTIADSVAANTKDIEVTASINNALR
;
A
#
# COMPACT_ATOMS: atom_id res chain seq x y z
N LYS A 1 -12.57 10.58 10.38
CA LYS A 1 -13.52 9.81 11.23
C LYS A 1 -14.54 9.02 10.40
N ALA A 2 -15.13 9.58 9.33
CA ALA A 2 -16.13 8.86 8.51
C ALA A 2 -15.57 7.59 7.84
N ILE A 3 -14.33 7.62 7.34
CA ILE A 3 -13.68 6.46 6.69
C ILE A 3 -13.57 5.28 7.65
N ALA A 4 -13.13 5.52 8.90
CA ALA A 4 -12.96 4.46 9.90
C ALA A 4 -14.29 3.89 10.43
N ILE A 5 -15.43 4.58 10.21
CA ILE A 5 -16.76 4.14 10.68
C ILE A 5 -17.54 3.46 9.54
N ASN A 6 -17.47 4.01 8.33
CA ASN A 6 -18.17 3.48 7.17
C ASN A 6 -17.47 3.95 5.87
N PRO A 7 -16.56 3.12 5.30
CA PRO A 7 -15.84 3.45 4.06
C PRO A 7 -16.76 3.74 2.86
N ASP A 8 -17.87 3.00 2.72
CA ASP A 8 -18.81 3.20 1.61
C ASP A 8 -19.49 4.57 1.67
N SER A 9 -19.92 4.99 2.87
CA SER A 9 -20.50 6.33 3.06
C SER A 9 -19.47 7.43 2.77
N ALA A 10 -18.22 7.24 3.16
CA ALA A 10 -17.13 8.17 2.88
C ALA A 10 -16.85 8.23 1.36
N SER A 11 -16.83 7.07 0.67
CA SER A 11 -16.71 6.98 -0.78
C SER A 11 -17.82 7.75 -1.50
N ASN A 12 -19.07 7.56 -1.09
CA ASN A 12 -20.22 8.27 -1.67
C ASN A 12 -20.12 9.78 -1.49
N LEU A 13 -19.65 10.25 -0.32
CA LEU A 13 -19.44 11.67 -0.06
C LEU A 13 -18.35 12.25 -0.98
N LEU A 14 -17.23 11.57 -1.19
CA LEU A 14 -16.18 12.04 -2.10
C LEU A 14 -16.63 12.02 -3.56
N LYS A 15 -17.39 11.01 -3.97
CA LYS A 15 -17.98 10.92 -5.32
C LYS A 15 -19.04 11.99 -5.59
N SER A 16 -19.67 12.54 -4.55
CA SER A 16 -20.64 13.64 -4.71
C SER A 16 -19.99 14.96 -5.14
N ILE A 17 -18.67 15.08 -5.02
CA ILE A 17 -17.90 16.22 -5.54
C ILE A 17 -17.72 16.02 -7.04
N SER A 18 -18.60 16.59 -7.85
CA SER A 18 -18.69 16.36 -9.29
C SER A 18 -17.52 16.94 -10.10
N SER A 19 -16.76 17.88 -9.53
CA SER A 19 -15.65 18.55 -10.21
C SER A 19 -14.52 18.85 -9.22
N PRO A 20 -13.83 17.79 -8.70
CA PRO A 20 -12.77 18.00 -7.71
C PRO A 20 -11.60 18.84 -8.25
N GLU A 21 -11.37 18.83 -9.57
CA GLU A 21 -10.32 19.62 -10.24
C GLU A 21 -10.52 21.13 -10.11
N LYS A 22 -11.74 21.59 -9.79
CA LYS A 22 -12.07 23.01 -9.57
C LYS A 22 -11.83 23.48 -8.13
N LEU A 23 -11.52 22.57 -7.22
CA LEU A 23 -11.16 22.92 -5.85
C LEU A 23 -9.83 23.69 -5.83
N ASP A 24 -9.65 24.53 -4.83
CA ASP A 24 -8.32 25.10 -4.54
C ASP A 24 -7.32 23.99 -4.21
N ASP A 25 -6.02 24.28 -4.31
CA ASP A 25 -4.98 23.26 -4.21
C ASP A 25 -4.99 22.51 -2.87
N LYS A 26 -5.33 23.19 -1.78
CA LYS A 26 -5.45 22.56 -0.45
C LYS A 26 -6.62 21.59 -0.38
N ALA A 27 -7.79 22.03 -0.83
CA ALA A 27 -9.00 21.19 -0.82
C ALA A 27 -8.86 20.03 -1.79
N PHE A 28 -8.25 20.26 -2.96
CA PHE A 28 -7.96 19.22 -3.93
C PHE A 28 -6.97 18.18 -3.40
N ALA A 29 -5.84 18.60 -2.81
CA ALA A 29 -4.87 17.70 -2.22
C ALA A 29 -5.48 16.83 -1.11
N ARG A 30 -6.33 17.43 -0.26
CA ARG A 30 -7.08 16.68 0.76
C ARG A 30 -8.07 15.68 0.16
N TRP A 31 -8.75 16.06 -0.90
CA TRP A 31 -9.64 15.16 -1.63
C TRP A 31 -8.87 13.96 -2.19
N CYS A 32 -7.71 14.17 -2.80
CA CYS A 32 -6.83 13.09 -3.28
C CYS A 32 -6.38 12.17 -2.14
N MET A 33 -5.94 12.73 -1.01
CA MET A 33 -5.51 11.96 0.15
C MET A 33 -6.63 11.09 0.71
N LEU A 34 -7.84 11.62 0.84
CA LEU A 34 -8.99 10.89 1.35
C LEU A 34 -9.45 9.81 0.36
N SER A 35 -9.41 10.12 -0.94
CA SER A 35 -9.73 9.15 -2.00
C SER A 35 -8.74 7.99 -2.01
N GLY A 36 -7.44 8.26 -1.84
CA GLY A 36 -6.42 7.23 -1.71
C GLY A 36 -6.68 6.30 -0.51
N LYS A 37 -7.00 6.85 0.65
CA LYS A 37 -7.33 6.07 1.85
C LYS A 37 -8.55 5.17 1.65
N ILE A 38 -9.58 5.66 0.97
CA ILE A 38 -10.78 4.85 0.68
C ILE A 38 -10.47 3.76 -0.33
N THR A 39 -9.61 4.03 -1.31
CA THR A 39 -9.17 3.01 -2.28
C THR A 39 -8.46 1.86 -1.59
N ASP A 40 -7.66 2.13 -0.56
CA ASP A 40 -7.01 1.09 0.24
C ASP A 40 -8.03 0.24 1.01
N GLU A 41 -9.12 0.85 1.51
CA GLU A 41 -10.14 0.14 2.30
C GLU A 41 -11.14 -0.69 1.45
N ILE A 42 -11.42 -0.27 0.22
CA ILE A 42 -12.49 -0.88 -0.60
C ILE A 42 -12.04 -1.36 -1.99
N PHE A 43 -10.72 -1.50 -2.22
CA PHE A 43 -10.14 -1.97 -3.49
C PHE A 43 -10.72 -1.29 -4.75
N ASN A 44 -10.97 0.00 -4.67
CA ASN A 44 -11.55 0.77 -5.78
C ASN A 44 -10.45 1.35 -6.69
N SER A 45 -10.83 1.97 -7.78
CA SER A 45 -9.91 2.48 -8.81
C SER A 45 -8.91 3.50 -8.26
N ILE A 46 -7.63 3.33 -8.57
CA ILE A 46 -6.56 4.27 -8.26
C ILE A 46 -6.83 5.62 -8.95
N LEU A 47 -6.53 6.73 -8.26
CA LEU A 47 -6.64 8.05 -8.84
C LEU A 47 -5.64 8.24 -10.00
N PRO A 48 -6.02 9.02 -11.05
CA PRO A 48 -5.12 9.36 -12.14
C PRO A 48 -3.83 10.03 -11.66
N THR A 49 -2.72 9.67 -12.27
CA THR A 49 -1.37 10.12 -11.90
C THR A 49 -1.26 11.65 -11.84
N TYR A 50 -1.79 12.38 -12.82
CA TYR A 50 -1.74 13.85 -12.85
C TYR A 50 -2.45 14.52 -11.65
N GLN A 51 -3.47 13.85 -11.08
CA GLN A 51 -4.17 14.36 -9.88
C GLN A 51 -3.29 14.19 -8.64
N LEU A 52 -2.61 13.05 -8.54
CA LEU A 52 -1.71 12.76 -7.42
C LEU A 52 -0.43 13.58 -7.49
N GLU A 53 0.08 13.88 -8.68
CA GLU A 53 1.18 14.83 -8.89
C GLU A 53 0.81 16.22 -8.36
N ARG A 54 -0.35 16.77 -8.75
CA ARG A 54 -0.84 18.06 -8.23
C ARG A 54 -1.02 18.03 -6.71
N ALA A 55 -1.53 16.94 -6.17
CA ALA A 55 -1.67 16.79 -4.73
C ALA A 55 -0.31 16.72 -4.02
N TYR A 56 0.67 16.03 -4.59
CA TYR A 56 2.02 15.96 -4.05
C TYR A 56 2.71 17.32 -4.08
N ASP A 57 2.55 18.14 -5.13
CA ASP A 57 3.10 19.49 -5.21
C ASP A 57 2.65 20.33 -4.00
N TRP A 58 1.39 20.19 -3.60
CA TRP A 58 0.89 20.88 -2.41
C TRP A 58 1.46 20.30 -1.12
N TYR A 59 1.42 18.96 -0.94
CA TYR A 59 1.89 18.30 0.28
C TYR A 59 3.39 18.42 0.48
N SER A 60 4.19 18.50 -0.58
CA SER A 60 5.65 18.65 -0.50
C SER A 60 6.08 19.90 0.27
N SER A 61 5.24 20.96 0.23
CA SER A 61 5.52 22.25 0.87
C SER A 61 4.69 22.50 2.15
N HIS A 62 3.56 21.82 2.32
CA HIS A 62 2.58 22.12 3.38
C HIS A 62 2.22 20.90 4.25
N GLY A 63 2.55 19.69 3.80
CA GLY A 63 2.20 18.47 4.50
C GLY A 63 3.18 18.11 5.61
N SER A 64 2.68 17.40 6.62
CA SER A 64 3.54 16.69 7.57
C SER A 64 4.33 15.58 6.85
N PRO A 65 5.47 15.11 7.40
CA PRO A 65 6.22 14.00 6.82
C PRO A 65 5.35 12.75 6.56
N ASP A 66 4.42 12.45 7.45
CA ASP A 66 3.46 11.36 7.30
C ASP A 66 2.55 11.55 6.08
N GLU A 67 1.97 12.75 5.91
CA GLU A 67 1.14 13.08 4.75
C GLU A 67 1.94 13.08 3.44
N GLN A 68 3.19 13.57 3.47
CA GLN A 68 4.07 13.54 2.30
C GLN A 68 4.36 12.10 1.86
N VAL A 69 4.65 11.20 2.79
CA VAL A 69 4.90 9.79 2.48
C VAL A 69 3.64 9.11 1.98
N GLN A 70 2.48 9.35 2.60
CA GLN A 70 1.22 8.76 2.16
C GLN A 70 0.87 9.16 0.73
N ILE A 71 0.98 10.44 0.37
CA ILE A 71 0.67 10.88 -1.00
C ILE A 71 1.68 10.32 -2.02
N LEU A 72 2.96 10.18 -1.64
CA LEU A 72 3.98 9.53 -2.48
C LEU A 72 3.66 8.05 -2.71
N ILE A 73 3.18 7.33 -1.69
CA ILE A 73 2.73 5.94 -1.86
C ILE A 73 1.60 5.87 -2.89
N TYR A 74 0.59 6.72 -2.80
CA TYR A 74 -0.51 6.73 -3.77
C TYR A 74 -0.03 7.10 -5.18
N LEU A 75 0.86 8.06 -5.29
CA LEU A 75 1.46 8.45 -6.58
C LEU A 75 2.30 7.31 -7.19
N GLY A 76 3.10 6.62 -6.37
CA GLY A 76 3.87 5.46 -6.81
C GLY A 76 2.97 4.33 -7.31
N ARG A 77 1.85 4.06 -6.62
CA ARG A 77 0.84 3.08 -7.05
C ARG A 77 0.19 3.47 -8.38
N SER A 78 -0.05 4.76 -8.60
CA SER A 78 -0.61 5.24 -9.86
C SER A 78 0.37 5.05 -11.02
N TYR A 79 1.64 5.43 -10.85
CA TYR A 79 2.68 5.14 -11.85
C TYR A 79 2.85 3.63 -12.12
N PHE A 80 2.76 2.81 -11.06
CA PHE A 80 2.77 1.35 -11.19
C PHE A 80 1.60 0.86 -12.06
N ALA A 81 0.38 1.35 -11.81
CA ALA A 81 -0.80 1.00 -12.60
C ALA A 81 -0.72 1.48 -14.05
N ASP A 82 -0.06 2.60 -14.32
CA ASP A 82 0.23 3.11 -15.65
C ASP A 82 1.36 2.34 -16.36
N GLY A 83 2.03 1.39 -15.67
CA GLY A 83 3.16 0.61 -16.18
C GLY A 83 4.50 1.37 -16.18
N ASP A 84 4.57 2.57 -15.61
CA ASP A 84 5.82 3.34 -15.47
C ASP A 84 6.56 2.92 -14.19
N TYR A 85 7.11 1.71 -14.22
CA TYR A 85 7.78 1.08 -13.06
C TYR A 85 9.02 1.83 -12.60
N ASP A 86 9.71 2.52 -13.49
CA ASP A 86 10.92 3.27 -13.14
C ASP A 86 10.57 4.54 -12.36
N LYS A 87 9.51 5.24 -12.76
CA LYS A 87 8.98 6.35 -11.97
C LYS A 87 8.39 5.88 -10.65
N ALA A 88 7.62 4.79 -10.64
CA ALA A 88 7.10 4.21 -9.40
C ALA A 88 8.25 3.91 -8.41
N MET A 89 9.33 3.29 -8.86
CA MET A 89 10.51 3.02 -8.03
C MET A 89 11.15 4.31 -7.50
N SER A 90 11.30 5.34 -8.34
CA SER A 90 11.84 6.64 -7.93
C SER A 90 10.98 7.29 -6.84
N ILE A 91 9.65 7.27 -7.01
CA ILE A 91 8.70 7.82 -6.04
C ILE A 91 8.75 7.06 -4.71
N TYR A 92 8.78 5.72 -4.74
CA TYR A 92 8.92 4.91 -3.53
C TYR A 92 10.26 5.13 -2.81
N THR A 93 11.35 5.34 -3.56
CA THR A 93 12.65 5.67 -2.96
C THR A 93 12.60 7.01 -2.22
N ASN A 94 11.95 8.03 -2.79
CA ASN A 94 11.72 9.30 -2.12
C ASN A 94 10.85 9.13 -0.86
N ALA A 95 9.79 8.34 -0.93
CA ALA A 95 8.95 8.00 0.22
C ALA A 95 9.76 7.37 1.36
N LEU A 96 10.65 6.41 1.04
CA LEU A 96 11.53 5.76 2.02
C LEU A 96 12.52 6.75 2.67
N ASP A 97 13.07 7.70 1.91
CA ASP A 97 13.99 8.72 2.46
C ASP A 97 13.28 9.59 3.51
N ILE A 98 12.08 10.08 3.18
CA ILE A 98 11.28 10.88 4.12
C ILE A 98 10.85 10.03 5.33
N ALA A 99 10.32 8.83 5.09
CA ALA A 99 9.83 7.94 6.14
C ALA A 99 10.95 7.50 7.09
N GLY A 100 12.14 7.20 6.56
CA GLY A 100 13.30 6.79 7.33
C GLY A 100 13.80 7.91 8.25
N LYS A 101 13.92 9.14 7.75
CA LYS A 101 14.30 10.32 8.54
C LYS A 101 13.33 10.60 9.69
N ASN A 102 12.05 10.27 9.50
CA ASN A 102 10.98 10.53 10.48
C ASN A 102 10.53 9.29 11.27
N LYS A 103 11.18 8.13 11.07
CA LYS A 103 10.89 6.86 11.76
C LYS A 103 9.44 6.38 11.61
N LEU A 104 8.87 6.57 10.43
CA LEU A 104 7.49 6.20 10.11
C LEU A 104 7.41 4.72 9.69
N ASN A 105 7.65 3.81 10.64
CA ASN A 105 7.86 2.38 10.34
C ASN A 105 6.71 1.72 9.59
N ASN A 106 5.45 2.03 9.88
CA ASN A 106 4.32 1.52 9.11
C ASN A 106 4.38 1.94 7.63
N LEU A 107 4.70 3.20 7.36
CA LEU A 107 4.80 3.71 5.99
C LEU A 107 6.04 3.17 5.26
N ILE A 108 7.12 2.91 5.99
CA ILE A 108 8.28 2.17 5.47
C ILE A 108 7.84 0.76 5.04
N GLY A 109 7.07 0.07 5.89
CA GLY A 109 6.52 -1.25 5.58
C GLY A 109 5.68 -1.24 4.30
N TYR A 110 4.69 -0.36 4.21
CA TYR A 110 3.86 -0.23 2.99
C TYR A 110 4.69 0.09 1.75
N THR A 111 5.68 0.97 1.88
CA THR A 111 6.53 1.32 0.73
C THR A 111 7.37 0.13 0.25
N TYR A 112 7.92 -0.68 1.18
CA TYR A 112 8.65 -1.89 0.81
C TYR A 112 7.74 -2.97 0.22
N ASP A 113 6.49 -3.09 0.67
CA ASP A 113 5.51 -4.00 0.11
C ASP A 113 5.24 -3.66 -1.37
N TYR A 114 5.00 -2.38 -1.70
CA TYR A 114 4.83 -1.93 -3.09
C TYR A 114 6.11 -2.05 -3.93
N ILE A 115 7.30 -1.89 -3.35
CA ILE A 115 8.56 -2.19 -4.05
C ILE A 115 8.67 -3.70 -4.33
N GLY A 116 8.20 -4.55 -3.43
CA GLY A 116 8.07 -5.98 -3.66
C GLY A 116 7.21 -6.28 -4.89
N ASP A 117 6.05 -5.61 -5.01
CA ASP A 117 5.19 -5.72 -6.19
C ASP A 117 5.92 -5.32 -7.49
N LEU A 118 6.73 -4.27 -7.47
CA LEU A 118 7.55 -3.89 -8.65
C LEU A 118 8.52 -4.98 -9.07
N TYR A 119 9.19 -5.62 -8.11
CA TYR A 119 10.10 -6.74 -8.41
C TYR A 119 9.34 -7.95 -8.92
N ARG A 120 8.17 -8.26 -8.36
CA ARG A 120 7.30 -9.34 -8.81
C ARG A 120 6.87 -9.15 -10.27
N GLU A 121 6.43 -7.93 -10.66
CA GLU A 121 6.07 -7.63 -12.04
C GLU A 121 7.23 -7.79 -13.03
N LYS A 122 8.47 -7.63 -12.54
CA LYS A 122 9.70 -7.91 -13.32
C LYS A 122 10.15 -9.38 -13.22
N PHE A 123 9.33 -10.27 -12.65
CA PHE A 123 9.64 -11.68 -12.39
C PHE A 123 10.90 -11.91 -11.54
N MET A 124 11.30 -10.92 -10.75
CA MET A 124 12.43 -10.98 -9.82
C MET A 124 11.96 -11.44 -8.44
N PHE A 125 11.45 -12.66 -8.35
CA PHE A 125 10.75 -13.18 -7.19
C PHE A 125 11.61 -13.22 -5.91
N THR A 126 12.90 -13.54 -6.03
CA THR A 126 13.82 -13.55 -4.88
C THR A 126 14.01 -12.15 -4.29
N GLU A 127 14.10 -11.13 -5.13
CA GLU A 127 14.18 -9.73 -4.72
C GLU A 127 12.85 -9.25 -4.12
N ALA A 128 11.74 -9.66 -4.70
CA ALA A 128 10.41 -9.39 -4.15
C ALA A 128 10.26 -9.94 -2.72
N ILE A 129 10.66 -11.21 -2.49
CA ILE A 129 10.65 -11.84 -1.16
C ILE A 129 11.40 -10.96 -0.16
N LYS A 130 12.64 -10.53 -0.46
CA LYS A 130 13.43 -9.69 0.44
C LYS A 130 12.73 -8.37 0.80
N LYS A 131 11.98 -7.78 -0.14
CA LYS A 131 11.24 -6.54 0.12
C LYS A 131 10.01 -6.78 0.99
N TYR A 132 9.26 -7.83 0.73
CA TYR A 132 8.14 -8.24 1.57
C TYR A 132 8.59 -8.66 2.98
N GLU A 133 9.76 -9.32 3.13
CA GLU A 133 10.35 -9.61 4.44
C GLU A 133 10.64 -8.34 5.24
N THR A 134 11.25 -7.33 4.58
CA THR A 134 11.48 -6.02 5.21
C THR A 134 10.17 -5.34 5.61
N ALA A 135 9.14 -5.42 4.76
CA ALA A 135 7.81 -4.91 5.07
C ALA A 135 7.20 -5.62 6.28
N ALA A 136 7.26 -6.96 6.29
CA ALA A 136 6.77 -7.80 7.39
C ALA A 136 7.43 -7.43 8.74
N GLU A 137 8.76 -7.22 8.75
CA GLU A 137 9.47 -6.77 9.95
C GLU A 137 8.98 -5.41 10.46
N CYS A 138 8.73 -4.46 9.55
CA CYS A 138 8.22 -3.15 9.92
C CYS A 138 6.81 -3.26 10.53
N PHE A 139 5.90 -4.00 9.90
CA PHE A 139 4.54 -4.19 10.38
C PHE A 139 4.51 -4.93 11.73
N LYS A 140 5.36 -5.93 11.91
CA LYS A 140 5.49 -6.67 13.17
C LYS A 140 5.93 -5.75 14.31
N LYS A 141 6.90 -4.86 14.09
CA LYS A 141 7.36 -3.87 15.08
C LYS A 141 6.27 -2.91 15.51
N GLU A 142 5.38 -2.54 14.60
CA GLU A 142 4.28 -1.60 14.84
C GLU A 142 2.98 -2.30 15.32
N ASN A 143 3.00 -3.63 15.52
CA ASN A 143 1.83 -4.45 15.83
C ASN A 143 0.69 -4.29 14.80
N ASN A 144 1.03 -4.02 13.54
CA ASN A 144 0.09 -3.96 12.44
C ASN A 144 -0.12 -5.39 11.90
N THR A 145 -1.00 -6.13 12.58
CA THR A 145 -1.20 -7.56 12.36
C THR A 145 -1.76 -7.87 10.98
N ASP A 146 -2.67 -7.03 10.46
CA ASP A 146 -3.31 -7.24 9.16
C ASP A 146 -2.28 -7.09 8.03
N SER A 147 -1.52 -6.01 8.02
CA SER A 147 -0.47 -5.80 7.02
C SER A 147 0.67 -6.81 7.15
N TYR A 148 0.99 -7.26 8.37
CA TYR A 148 1.95 -8.33 8.60
C TYR A 148 1.50 -9.65 7.97
N ALA A 149 0.24 -10.05 8.15
CA ALA A 149 -0.33 -11.24 7.53
C ALA A 149 -0.33 -11.14 5.99
N CYS A 150 -0.64 -9.96 5.44
CA CYS A 150 -0.58 -9.71 3.99
C CYS A 150 0.85 -9.83 3.44
N ALA A 151 1.85 -9.28 4.13
CA ALA A 151 3.24 -9.40 3.72
C ALA A 151 3.72 -10.87 3.73
N LEU A 152 3.37 -11.64 4.76
CA LEU A 152 3.65 -13.08 4.81
C LEU A 152 2.98 -13.84 3.65
N LYS A 153 1.71 -13.53 3.34
CA LYS A 153 1.03 -14.11 2.17
C LYS A 153 1.79 -13.80 0.88
N ASN A 154 2.23 -12.55 0.68
CA ASN A 154 3.00 -12.18 -0.50
C ASN A 154 4.30 -12.99 -0.57
N ILE A 155 5.06 -13.12 0.52
CA ILE A 155 6.27 -13.96 0.60
C ILE A 155 5.96 -15.40 0.19
N GLY A 156 4.91 -16.01 0.75
CA GLY A 156 4.55 -17.40 0.46
C GLY A 156 4.20 -17.61 -1.02
N ARG A 157 3.51 -16.65 -1.64
CA ARG A 157 3.20 -16.70 -3.08
C ARG A 157 4.46 -16.63 -3.94
N GLU A 158 5.42 -15.79 -3.59
CA GLU A 158 6.67 -15.70 -4.35
C GLU A 158 7.53 -16.96 -4.17
N TYR A 159 7.52 -17.61 -2.99
CA TYR A 159 8.15 -18.93 -2.83
C TYR A 159 7.52 -20.00 -3.73
N ALA A 160 6.21 -19.97 -3.94
CA ALA A 160 5.55 -20.85 -4.90
C ALA A 160 5.98 -20.56 -6.35
N CYS A 161 6.19 -19.29 -6.71
CA CYS A 161 6.67 -18.90 -8.03
C CYS A 161 8.10 -19.38 -8.34
N ILE A 162 8.93 -19.64 -7.32
CA ILE A 162 10.29 -20.20 -7.47
C ILE A 162 10.36 -21.70 -7.16
N ASP A 163 9.24 -22.41 -7.23
CA ASP A 163 9.11 -23.85 -6.97
C ASP A 163 9.53 -24.30 -5.56
N SER A 164 9.64 -23.37 -4.60
CA SER A 164 9.95 -23.68 -3.20
C SER A 164 8.69 -23.98 -2.39
N LEU A 165 7.95 -25.02 -2.79
CA LEU A 165 6.61 -25.32 -2.26
C LEU A 165 6.60 -25.58 -0.74
N SER A 166 7.64 -26.19 -0.18
CA SER A 166 7.73 -26.41 1.27
C SER A 166 7.77 -25.08 2.04
N CYS A 167 8.60 -24.12 1.58
CA CYS A 167 8.68 -22.79 2.18
C CYS A 167 7.37 -22.02 1.97
N ALA A 168 6.76 -22.14 0.80
CA ALA A 168 5.48 -21.50 0.49
C ALA A 168 4.39 -21.95 1.49
N ILE A 169 4.23 -23.26 1.69
CA ILE A 169 3.23 -23.84 2.60
C ILE A 169 3.52 -23.39 4.05
N GLU A 170 4.77 -23.46 4.49
CA GLU A 170 5.16 -23.03 5.84
C GLU A 170 4.78 -21.56 6.09
N ILE A 171 5.18 -20.65 5.20
CA ILE A 171 4.92 -19.21 5.37
C ILE A 171 3.42 -18.89 5.27
N LEU A 172 2.69 -19.52 4.33
CA LEU A 172 1.25 -19.32 4.21
C LEU A 172 0.49 -19.85 5.43
N THR A 173 0.95 -20.95 6.04
CA THR A 173 0.37 -21.46 7.29
C THR A 173 0.59 -20.49 8.46
N ILE A 174 1.78 -19.87 8.53
CA ILE A 174 2.04 -18.80 9.50
C ILE A 174 1.13 -17.59 9.23
N ALA A 175 0.99 -17.18 7.98
CA ALA A 175 0.12 -16.07 7.59
C ALA A 175 -1.34 -16.33 8.02
N ASP A 176 -1.86 -17.55 7.80
CA ASP A 176 -3.22 -17.94 8.22
C ASP A 176 -3.37 -17.87 9.74
N SER A 177 -2.38 -18.39 10.49
CA SER A 177 -2.38 -18.32 11.95
C SER A 177 -2.37 -16.88 12.48
N VAL A 178 -1.65 -15.98 11.81
CA VAL A 178 -1.64 -14.55 12.15
C VAL A 178 -2.99 -13.91 11.81
N ALA A 179 -3.53 -14.20 10.63
CA ALA A 179 -4.80 -13.66 10.16
C ALA A 179 -6.00 -14.11 11.01
N ALA A 180 -5.96 -15.31 11.58
CA ALA A 180 -7.00 -15.80 12.49
C ALA A 180 -7.18 -14.91 13.74
N ASN A 181 -6.16 -14.11 14.09
CA ASN A 181 -6.22 -13.14 15.18
C ASN A 181 -6.61 -11.73 14.70
N THR A 182 -6.83 -11.53 13.41
CA THR A 182 -7.30 -10.27 12.85
C THR A 182 -8.83 -10.24 12.80
N LYS A 183 -9.39 -9.04 12.69
CA LYS A 183 -10.83 -8.85 12.47
C LYS A 183 -11.15 -8.67 10.98
N ASP A 184 -10.13 -8.67 10.14
CA ASP A 184 -10.25 -8.43 8.71
C ASP A 184 -10.56 -9.76 7.99
N ILE A 185 -11.82 -9.89 7.58
CA ILE A 185 -12.32 -11.06 6.84
C ILE A 185 -11.66 -11.16 5.46
N GLU A 186 -11.32 -10.03 4.83
CA GLU A 186 -10.73 -10.01 3.49
C GLU A 186 -9.29 -10.52 3.51
N VAL A 187 -8.51 -10.15 4.54
CA VAL A 187 -7.16 -10.68 4.76
C VAL A 187 -7.22 -12.19 4.92
N THR A 188 -8.09 -12.70 5.78
CA THR A 188 -8.27 -14.13 6.00
C THR A 188 -8.69 -14.86 4.71
N ALA A 189 -9.66 -14.32 3.97
CA ALA A 189 -10.10 -14.92 2.71
C ALA A 189 -8.99 -14.93 1.65
N SER A 190 -8.19 -13.86 1.57
CA SER A 190 -7.07 -13.74 0.64
C SER A 190 -5.97 -14.76 0.90
N ILE A 191 -5.66 -15.04 2.18
CA ILE A 191 -4.67 -16.04 2.59
C ILE A 191 -5.19 -17.45 2.29
N ASN A 192 -6.44 -17.76 2.64
CA ASN A 192 -7.07 -19.03 2.33
C ASN A 192 -7.11 -19.35 0.83
N ASN A 193 -7.25 -18.33 -0.03
CA ASN A 193 -7.15 -18.50 -1.48
C ASN A 193 -5.72 -18.81 -1.94
N ALA A 194 -4.71 -18.32 -1.26
CA ALA A 194 -3.31 -18.59 -1.59
C ALA A 194 -2.86 -20.01 -1.13
N LEU A 195 -3.56 -20.60 -0.16
CA LEU A 195 -3.30 -21.96 0.33
C LEU A 195 -3.94 -23.07 -0.53
N ARG A 196 -4.80 -22.73 -1.50
CA ARG A 196 -5.48 -23.68 -2.42
C ARG A 196 -4.71 -23.88 -3.70
#